data_cfc597e29a07fb954485b99754f5c637
#
_entry.id   cfc597e29a07fb954485b99754f5c637
#
_cell.length_a   1.000
_cell.length_b   1.000
_cell.length_c   1.000
_cell.angle_alpha   90.00
_cell.angle_beta   90.00
_cell.angle_gamma   90.00
#
_symmetry.space_group_name_H-M   'P 1'
#
loop_
_entity.id
_entity.type
_entity.pdbx_description
1 polymer ?
#
loop_
_entity_poly.entity_id
_entity_poly.type
_entity_poly.pdbx_seq_one_letter_code
_entity_poly.pdbx_strand_id
1 'polypeptide(L)'
;ALSGIAAHVESQYGENYHQARKFNLKSKGAQEAHEAIRPTNFAMAGAGADDRQKKLYDLIYKRTIASQMAEAKLENTTIKISNTKAPDAQMFTARGQVITFDGFIRVYQEGSDEENSEQIDGQLPAVVEGDLLRSDEITATERFTKHAPRYTEASLVKKLEELGIGRPSTYAPTISTVQKRKYVIKESLEGNSREYKVYSATNKGVAKKIDTENYGADKNK
;
A
#
# COMPACT_ATOMS: atom_id res chain seq x y z
N ALA A 1 -21.50 -0.79 -20.84
CA ALA A 1 -20.12 -0.67 -20.31
C ALA A 1 -19.62 -2.00 -19.73
N LEU A 2 -20.35 -2.63 -18.80
CA LEU A 2 -19.89 -3.88 -18.15
C LEU A 2 -19.60 -5.02 -19.12
N SER A 3 -20.47 -5.23 -20.10
CA SER A 3 -20.26 -6.26 -21.15
C SER A 3 -19.00 -6.03 -21.99
N GLY A 4 -18.68 -4.76 -22.29
CA GLY A 4 -17.47 -4.42 -23.04
C GLY A 4 -16.20 -4.64 -22.21
N ILE A 5 -16.24 -4.39 -20.89
CA ILE A 5 -15.12 -4.68 -19.99
C ILE A 5 -14.94 -6.20 -19.86
N ALA A 6 -16.01 -6.96 -19.69
CA ALA A 6 -15.98 -8.41 -19.62
C ALA A 6 -15.26 -9.01 -20.83
N ALA A 7 -15.75 -8.71 -22.04
CA ALA A 7 -15.15 -9.20 -23.27
C ALA A 7 -13.67 -8.80 -23.40
N HIS A 8 -13.30 -7.58 -22.97
CA HIS A 8 -11.91 -7.12 -23.00
C HIS A 8 -11.04 -7.92 -22.01
N VAL A 9 -11.48 -8.10 -20.76
CA VAL A 9 -10.74 -8.85 -19.75
C VAL A 9 -10.55 -10.30 -20.18
N GLU A 10 -11.60 -10.96 -20.64
CA GLU A 10 -11.56 -12.34 -21.10
C GLU A 10 -10.62 -12.53 -22.29
N SER A 11 -10.65 -11.61 -23.26
CA SER A 11 -9.78 -11.68 -24.45
C SER A 11 -8.31 -11.41 -24.15
N GLN A 12 -7.99 -10.53 -23.18
CA GLN A 12 -6.61 -10.12 -22.88
C GLN A 12 -5.94 -10.96 -21.78
N TYR A 13 -6.73 -11.45 -20.82
CA TYR A 13 -6.21 -12.11 -19.61
C TYR A 13 -6.74 -13.52 -19.41
N GLY A 14 -7.86 -13.87 -20.05
CA GLY A 14 -8.53 -15.16 -19.91
C GLY A 14 -9.80 -15.08 -19.05
N GLU A 15 -10.70 -16.04 -19.23
CA GLU A 15 -12.01 -16.09 -18.56
C GLU A 15 -11.92 -16.10 -17.04
N ASN A 16 -10.91 -16.75 -16.46
CA ASN A 16 -10.67 -16.83 -15.03
C ASN A 16 -10.30 -15.48 -14.38
N TYR A 17 -9.94 -14.47 -15.18
CA TYR A 17 -9.65 -13.12 -14.70
C TYR A 17 -10.86 -12.22 -14.67
N HIS A 18 -11.97 -12.57 -15.29
CA HIS A 18 -13.18 -11.78 -15.26
C HIS A 18 -14.08 -12.17 -14.10
N GLN A 19 -14.53 -11.16 -13.34
CA GLN A 19 -15.56 -11.30 -12.31
C GLN A 19 -16.41 -10.04 -12.27
N ALA A 20 -17.63 -10.11 -12.76
CA ALA A 20 -18.55 -8.97 -12.71
C ALA A 20 -18.81 -8.55 -11.25
N ARG A 21 -18.62 -7.27 -10.96
CA ARG A 21 -18.79 -6.70 -9.62
C ARG A 21 -19.68 -5.48 -9.65
N LYS A 22 -20.50 -5.35 -8.61
CA LYS A 22 -21.22 -4.13 -8.27
C LYS A 22 -20.69 -3.64 -6.92
N PHE A 23 -20.26 -2.40 -6.87
CA PHE A 23 -19.76 -1.79 -5.64
C PHE A 23 -20.89 -1.04 -4.96
N ASN A 24 -21.12 -1.32 -3.69
CA ASN A 24 -22.06 -0.56 -2.87
C ASN A 24 -21.39 0.74 -2.40
N LEU A 25 -22.14 1.82 -2.43
CA LEU A 25 -21.69 3.12 -1.93
C LEU A 25 -21.54 3.06 -0.41
N LYS A 26 -20.36 3.39 0.10
CA LYS A 26 -20.05 3.39 1.54
C LYS A 26 -20.33 4.73 2.21
N SER A 27 -20.41 5.84 1.47
CA SER A 27 -20.57 7.16 2.04
C SER A 27 -22.03 7.63 1.98
N LYS A 28 -22.55 8.16 3.10
CA LYS A 28 -23.91 8.73 3.24
C LYS A 28 -24.14 9.99 2.39
N GLY A 29 -23.26 10.38 1.53
CA GLY A 29 -23.39 11.58 0.72
C GLY A 29 -22.95 11.38 -0.72
N ALA A 30 -22.81 10.12 -1.15
CA ALA A 30 -22.45 9.81 -2.52
C ALA A 30 -23.51 10.29 -3.50
N GLN A 31 -23.05 10.86 -4.61
CA GLN A 31 -23.92 11.31 -5.70
C GLN A 31 -24.25 10.12 -6.58
N GLU A 32 -25.31 9.40 -6.25
CA GLU A 32 -25.73 8.18 -6.98
C GLU A 32 -26.14 8.43 -8.44
N ALA A 33 -26.46 9.69 -8.78
CA ALA A 33 -26.91 10.08 -10.12
C ALA A 33 -25.76 10.18 -11.16
N HIS A 34 -24.51 10.04 -10.74
CA HIS A 34 -23.36 10.20 -11.63
C HIS A 34 -22.76 8.84 -12.02
N GLU A 35 -22.48 8.67 -13.32
CA GLU A 35 -21.72 7.53 -13.81
C GLU A 35 -20.26 7.63 -13.37
N ALA A 36 -19.63 6.49 -13.07
CA ALA A 36 -18.22 6.42 -12.75
C ALA A 36 -17.36 6.90 -13.94
N ILE A 37 -16.26 7.57 -13.65
CA ILE A 37 -15.27 7.96 -14.66
C ILE A 37 -14.62 6.69 -15.20
N ARG A 38 -14.74 6.47 -16.51
CA ARG A 38 -14.21 5.29 -17.20
C ARG A 38 -13.82 5.61 -18.64
N PRO A 39 -12.98 4.80 -19.28
CA PRO A 39 -12.76 4.90 -20.72
C PRO A 39 -14.05 4.66 -21.52
N THR A 40 -14.20 5.39 -22.61
CA THR A 40 -15.30 5.16 -23.56
C THR A 40 -15.04 3.98 -24.48
N ASN A 41 -13.76 3.66 -24.72
CA ASN A 41 -13.32 2.52 -25.54
C ASN A 41 -12.27 1.70 -24.78
N PHE A 42 -12.59 0.47 -24.40
CA PHE A 42 -11.70 -0.43 -23.65
C PHE A 42 -10.58 -1.04 -24.49
N ALA A 43 -10.69 -1.02 -25.82
CA ALA A 43 -9.58 -1.42 -26.69
C ALA A 43 -8.46 -0.37 -26.78
N MET A 44 -8.71 0.86 -26.30
CA MET A 44 -7.75 1.95 -26.30
C MET A 44 -7.04 2.02 -24.94
N ALA A 45 -5.92 1.35 -24.81
CA ALA A 45 -5.14 1.30 -23.55
C ALA A 45 -4.37 2.59 -23.23
N GLY A 46 -4.30 3.55 -24.16
CA GLY A 46 -3.59 4.81 -23.95
C GLY A 46 -4.25 5.97 -24.68
N ALA A 47 -4.36 7.14 -24.02
CA ALA A 47 -4.84 8.38 -24.59
C ALA A 47 -4.24 9.58 -23.82
N GLY A 48 -4.27 10.77 -24.43
CA GLY A 48 -3.79 12.01 -23.85
C GLY A 48 -2.79 12.73 -24.75
N ALA A 49 -2.86 14.07 -24.76
CA ALA A 49 -2.00 14.93 -25.55
C ALA A 49 -0.62 15.16 -24.88
N ASP A 50 -0.58 15.18 -23.56
CA ASP A 50 0.62 15.35 -22.75
C ASP A 50 0.82 14.21 -21.74
N ASP A 51 1.97 14.20 -21.06
CA ASP A 51 2.33 13.14 -20.12
C ASP A 51 1.41 13.08 -18.89
N ARG A 52 0.85 14.20 -18.45
CA ARG A 52 -0.08 14.23 -17.31
C ARG A 52 -1.40 13.59 -17.71
N GLN A 53 -1.91 13.92 -18.88
CA GLN A 53 -3.13 13.32 -19.42
C GLN A 53 -2.95 11.82 -19.66
N LYS A 54 -1.81 11.40 -20.22
CA LYS A 54 -1.49 9.98 -20.42
C LYS A 54 -1.46 9.21 -19.10
N LYS A 55 -0.79 9.73 -18.06
CA LYS A 55 -0.75 9.12 -16.73
C LYS A 55 -2.13 9.02 -16.09
N LEU A 56 -2.94 10.09 -16.21
CA LEU A 56 -4.30 10.09 -15.68
C LEU A 56 -5.18 9.10 -16.41
N TYR A 57 -5.09 9.04 -17.74
CA TYR A 57 -5.84 8.06 -18.53
C TYR A 57 -5.44 6.62 -18.18
N ASP A 58 -4.14 6.33 -18.06
CA ASP A 58 -3.62 5.01 -17.66
C ASP A 58 -4.17 4.59 -16.29
N LEU A 59 -4.18 5.50 -15.32
CA LEU A 59 -4.76 5.26 -14.01
C LEU A 59 -6.27 4.93 -14.09
N ILE A 60 -7.04 5.74 -14.80
CA ILE A 60 -8.49 5.52 -15.00
C ILE A 60 -8.72 4.19 -15.70
N TYR A 61 -7.97 3.92 -16.77
CA TYR A 61 -8.07 2.68 -17.53
C TYR A 61 -7.79 1.45 -16.66
N LYS A 62 -6.66 1.42 -16.00
CA LYS A 62 -6.25 0.30 -15.14
C LYS A 62 -7.23 0.07 -13.99
N ARG A 63 -7.67 1.12 -13.30
CA ARG A 63 -8.69 0.99 -12.24
C ARG A 63 -10.02 0.47 -12.76
N THR A 64 -10.44 0.93 -13.93
CA THR A 64 -11.69 0.46 -14.54
C THR A 64 -11.61 -1.01 -14.88
N ILE A 65 -10.55 -1.46 -15.53
CA ILE A 65 -10.38 -2.87 -15.90
C ILE A 65 -10.25 -3.73 -14.63
N ALA A 66 -9.38 -3.36 -13.70
CA ALA A 66 -9.16 -4.07 -12.44
C ALA A 66 -10.43 -4.19 -11.60
N SER A 67 -11.33 -3.20 -11.64
CA SER A 67 -12.59 -3.23 -10.90
C SER A 67 -13.51 -4.38 -11.30
N GLN A 68 -13.37 -4.93 -12.49
CA GLN A 68 -14.17 -6.03 -13.03
C GLN A 68 -13.33 -7.31 -13.20
N MET A 69 -12.15 -7.36 -12.59
CA MET A 69 -11.30 -8.54 -12.55
C MET A 69 -11.52 -9.36 -11.28
N ALA A 70 -11.17 -10.63 -11.35
CA ALA A 70 -11.22 -11.55 -10.22
C ALA A 70 -10.24 -11.11 -9.11
N GLU A 71 -10.53 -11.51 -7.88
CA GLU A 71 -9.67 -11.22 -6.73
C GLU A 71 -8.33 -11.92 -6.85
N ALA A 72 -7.27 -11.26 -6.37
CA ALA A 72 -6.01 -11.92 -6.13
C ALA A 72 -6.16 -12.94 -4.99
N LYS A 73 -5.51 -14.08 -5.13
CA LYS A 73 -5.41 -15.09 -4.07
C LYS A 73 -4.00 -15.07 -3.52
N LEU A 74 -3.92 -14.90 -2.21
CA LEU A 74 -2.66 -14.78 -1.49
C LEU A 74 -2.62 -15.85 -0.42
N GLU A 75 -1.51 -16.55 -0.33
CA GLU A 75 -1.23 -17.48 0.75
C GLU A 75 -0.29 -16.82 1.75
N ASN A 76 -0.77 -16.64 2.98
CA ASN A 76 -0.01 -16.02 4.06
C ASN A 76 0.52 -17.11 4.99
N THR A 77 1.84 -17.17 5.13
CA THR A 77 2.51 -18.08 6.04
C THR A 77 3.05 -17.32 7.24
N THR A 78 2.77 -17.80 8.44
CA THR A 78 3.35 -17.26 9.67
C THR A 78 4.10 -18.37 10.40
N ILE A 79 5.40 -18.19 10.59
CA ILE A 79 6.26 -19.09 11.35
C ILE A 79 6.53 -18.45 12.71
N LYS A 80 6.20 -19.15 13.79
CA LYS A 80 6.52 -18.73 15.15
C LYS A 80 7.69 -19.59 15.64
N ILE A 81 8.76 -18.94 16.06
CA ILE A 81 10.00 -19.61 16.47
C ILE A 81 10.21 -19.32 17.96
N SER A 82 10.17 -20.35 18.78
CA SER A 82 10.47 -20.25 20.21
C SER A 82 11.96 -20.50 20.48
N ASN A 83 12.48 -19.90 21.53
CA ASN A 83 13.82 -20.17 22.01
C ASN A 83 13.70 -21.00 23.31
N THR A 84 14.30 -22.18 23.34
CA THR A 84 14.27 -23.08 24.51
C THR A 84 14.93 -22.53 25.77
N LYS A 85 15.77 -21.47 25.61
CA LYS A 85 16.44 -20.78 26.72
C LYS A 85 15.78 -19.47 27.13
N ALA A 86 14.71 -19.06 26.45
CA ALA A 86 13.98 -17.81 26.72
C ALA A 86 12.54 -18.14 27.15
N PRO A 87 11.91 -17.28 27.96
CA PRO A 87 10.50 -17.42 28.33
C PRO A 87 9.61 -17.45 27.07
N ASP A 88 8.50 -18.21 27.14
CA ASP A 88 7.53 -18.37 26.03
C ASP A 88 6.98 -17.05 25.48
N ALA A 89 7.07 -15.96 26.25
CA ALA A 89 6.68 -14.61 25.81
C ALA A 89 7.64 -14.00 24.78
N GLN A 90 8.82 -14.55 24.56
CA GLN A 90 9.85 -14.04 23.65
C GLN A 90 9.95 -14.93 22.41
N MET A 91 9.02 -14.78 21.49
CA MET A 91 8.99 -15.54 20.23
C MET A 91 9.41 -14.66 19.06
N PHE A 92 10.19 -15.22 18.14
CA PHE A 92 10.40 -14.62 16.83
C PHE A 92 9.22 -14.99 15.91
N THR A 93 8.83 -14.07 15.05
CA THR A 93 7.77 -14.29 14.07
C THR A 93 8.28 -13.90 12.70
N ALA A 94 8.24 -14.84 11.76
CA ALA A 94 8.46 -14.57 10.35
C ALA A 94 7.12 -14.63 9.62
N ARG A 95 6.87 -13.69 8.72
CA ARG A 95 5.65 -13.63 7.91
C ARG A 95 6.02 -13.59 6.44
N GLY A 96 5.49 -14.50 5.65
CA GLY A 96 5.66 -14.54 4.21
C GLY A 96 4.33 -14.54 3.50
N GLN A 97 4.33 -14.08 2.27
CA GLN A 97 3.16 -14.05 1.41
C GLN A 97 3.55 -14.50 0.01
N VAL A 98 2.74 -15.39 -0.56
CA VAL A 98 2.87 -15.85 -1.93
C VAL A 98 1.59 -15.54 -2.69
N ILE A 99 1.70 -14.94 -3.87
CA ILE A 99 0.56 -14.72 -4.76
C ILE A 99 0.34 -16.02 -5.54
N THR A 100 -0.75 -16.74 -5.23
CA THR A 100 -1.12 -17.97 -5.94
C THR A 100 -1.96 -17.70 -7.19
N PHE A 101 -2.65 -16.58 -7.21
CA PHE A 101 -3.35 -16.05 -8.37
C PHE A 101 -3.34 -14.52 -8.30
N ASP A 102 -2.83 -13.86 -9.32
CA ASP A 102 -2.60 -12.42 -9.31
C ASP A 102 -3.87 -11.59 -9.53
N GLY A 103 -4.92 -12.15 -10.19
CA GLY A 103 -6.19 -11.48 -10.36
C GLY A 103 -6.05 -10.03 -10.84
N PHE A 104 -6.74 -9.10 -10.17
CA PHE A 104 -6.70 -7.67 -10.51
C PHE A 104 -5.32 -7.02 -10.31
N ILE A 105 -4.46 -7.58 -9.46
CA ILE A 105 -3.09 -7.04 -9.21
C ILE A 105 -2.26 -7.06 -10.49
N ARG A 106 -2.55 -7.96 -11.42
CA ARG A 106 -1.90 -8.02 -12.72
C ARG A 106 -2.01 -6.73 -13.53
N VAL A 107 -3.08 -5.97 -13.32
CA VAL A 107 -3.37 -4.73 -14.05
C VAL A 107 -3.14 -3.51 -13.18
N TYR A 108 -3.51 -3.59 -11.93
CA TYR A 108 -3.48 -2.45 -11.02
C TYR A 108 -3.07 -2.85 -9.61
N GLN A 109 -2.01 -2.22 -9.15
CA GLN A 109 -1.58 -2.28 -7.76
C GLN A 109 -1.61 -0.88 -7.17
N GLU A 110 -2.35 -0.69 -6.10
CA GLU A 110 -2.42 0.59 -5.40
C GLU A 110 -1.13 0.81 -4.60
N GLY A 111 -0.50 1.98 -4.80
CA GLY A 111 0.60 2.39 -3.94
C GLY A 111 0.05 2.77 -2.57
N SER A 112 0.71 2.32 -1.51
CA SER A 112 0.39 2.73 -0.15
C SER A 112 1.34 3.84 0.29
N ASP A 113 0.77 4.98 0.76
CA ASP A 113 1.52 6.03 1.44
C ASP A 113 1.75 5.69 2.94
N GLU A 114 1.28 4.52 3.40
CA GLU A 114 1.41 4.08 4.78
C GLU A 114 2.82 3.50 5.01
N GLU A 115 3.65 4.24 5.74
CA GLU A 115 4.99 3.83 6.15
C GLU A 115 5.02 2.64 7.13
N ASN A 116 3.86 2.18 7.61
CA ASN A 116 3.70 1.14 8.61
C ASN A 116 3.27 -0.22 8.04
N SER A 117 3.44 -0.47 6.73
CA SER A 117 3.24 -1.84 6.24
C SER A 117 4.25 -2.75 6.95
N GLU A 118 3.75 -3.70 7.74
CA GLU A 118 4.60 -4.78 8.30
C GLU A 118 5.41 -5.37 7.15
N GLN A 119 6.72 -5.45 7.33
CA GLN A 119 7.59 -6.08 6.34
C GLN A 119 7.10 -7.54 6.19
N ILE A 120 6.51 -7.82 5.05
CA ILE A 120 6.21 -9.18 4.65
C ILE A 120 7.43 -9.66 3.90
N ASP A 121 8.20 -10.53 4.52
CA ASP A 121 9.28 -11.23 3.83
C ASP A 121 8.64 -12.07 2.72
N GLY A 122 9.24 -12.10 1.54
CA GLY A 122 8.67 -12.80 0.38
C GLY A 122 8.28 -14.27 0.68
N GLN A 123 8.68 -15.18 -0.15
CA GLN A 123 8.43 -16.61 0.07
C GLN A 123 9.31 -17.15 1.21
N LEU A 124 8.68 -17.63 2.28
CA LEU A 124 9.37 -18.33 3.38
C LEU A 124 9.74 -19.75 2.96
N PRO A 125 10.83 -20.33 3.53
CA PRO A 125 11.17 -21.72 3.31
C PRO A 125 10.08 -22.65 3.89
N ALA A 126 9.94 -23.82 3.30
CA ALA A 126 9.06 -24.85 3.83
C ALA A 126 9.64 -25.37 5.15
N VAL A 127 8.88 -25.25 6.23
CA VAL A 127 9.19 -25.78 7.56
C VAL A 127 7.97 -26.50 8.12
N VAL A 128 8.19 -27.45 9.01
CA VAL A 128 7.12 -28.14 9.72
C VAL A 128 7.22 -27.88 11.23
N GLU A 129 6.10 -28.05 11.93
CA GLU A 129 6.07 -27.89 13.38
C GLU A 129 7.05 -28.86 14.08
N GLY A 130 7.88 -28.30 14.93
CA GLY A 130 8.90 -29.08 15.67
C GLY A 130 10.29 -29.04 15.00
N ASP A 131 10.43 -28.43 13.83
CA ASP A 131 11.74 -28.27 13.20
C ASP A 131 12.68 -27.46 14.09
N LEU A 132 13.93 -27.89 14.19
CA LEU A 132 14.98 -27.18 14.89
C LEU A 132 15.70 -26.25 13.94
N LEU A 133 15.55 -24.96 14.16
CA LEU A 133 16.21 -23.92 13.39
C LEU A 133 17.50 -23.46 14.08
N ARG A 134 18.55 -23.28 13.28
CA ARG A 134 19.83 -22.73 13.75
C ARG A 134 19.89 -21.25 13.36
N SER A 135 20.16 -20.40 14.34
CA SER A 135 20.42 -18.98 14.11
C SER A 135 21.91 -18.77 13.89
N ASP A 136 22.30 -18.12 12.80
CA ASP A 136 23.66 -17.71 12.53
C ASP A 136 23.94 -16.33 13.16
N GLU A 137 22.93 -15.43 13.13
CA GLU A 137 22.99 -14.10 13.71
C GLU A 137 21.59 -13.68 14.22
N ILE A 138 21.58 -13.03 15.38
CA ILE A 138 20.40 -12.35 15.92
C ILE A 138 20.73 -10.88 16.04
N THR A 139 19.96 -10.02 15.36
CA THR A 139 20.16 -8.58 15.37
C THR A 139 19.07 -7.88 16.18
N ALA A 140 19.47 -7.02 17.12
CA ALA A 140 18.56 -6.14 17.84
C ALA A 140 18.83 -4.69 17.44
N THR A 141 17.86 -4.06 16.81
CA THR A 141 17.97 -2.69 16.31
C THR A 141 17.10 -1.75 17.14
N GLU A 142 17.74 -0.70 17.71
CA GLU A 142 17.03 0.37 18.40
C GLU A 142 16.06 1.07 17.44
N ARG A 143 14.80 1.23 17.85
CA ARG A 143 13.77 1.92 17.08
C ARG A 143 13.10 2.96 17.96
N PHE A 144 12.55 3.97 17.33
CA PHE A 144 11.89 5.08 18.00
C PHE A 144 10.43 5.13 17.57
N THR A 145 9.56 5.47 18.49
CA THR A 145 8.16 5.73 18.15
C THR A 145 8.07 6.92 17.22
N LYS A 146 7.26 6.79 16.17
CA LYS A 146 6.98 7.86 15.22
C LYS A 146 5.64 8.51 15.57
N HIS A 147 5.55 9.83 15.40
CA HIS A 147 4.25 10.51 15.40
C HIS A 147 3.44 10.10 14.16
N ALA A 148 2.14 10.37 14.18
CA ALA A 148 1.30 10.18 13.00
C ALA A 148 1.86 11.01 11.82
N PRO A 149 1.89 10.45 10.59
CA PRO A 149 2.36 11.17 9.42
C PRO A 149 1.48 12.40 9.15
N ARG A 150 2.05 13.44 8.59
CA ARG A 150 1.30 14.58 8.08
C ARG A 150 0.49 14.17 6.87
N TYR A 151 -0.55 14.92 6.56
CA TYR A 151 -1.39 14.64 5.41
C TYR A 151 -0.69 14.97 4.09
N THR A 152 -0.75 14.05 3.14
CA THR A 152 -0.63 14.36 1.71
C THR A 152 -1.99 14.88 1.21
N GLU A 153 -2.05 15.46 0.00
CA GLU A 153 -3.35 15.84 -0.58
C GLU A 153 -4.30 14.64 -0.71
N ALA A 154 -3.78 13.47 -1.07
CA ALA A 154 -4.58 12.26 -1.20
C ALA A 154 -5.12 11.77 0.15
N SER A 155 -4.26 11.68 1.17
CA SER A 155 -4.68 11.24 2.51
C SER A 155 -5.61 12.27 3.18
N LEU A 156 -5.46 13.55 2.87
CA LEU A 156 -6.39 14.60 3.33
C LEU A 156 -7.77 14.44 2.69
N VAL A 157 -7.84 14.20 1.38
CA VAL A 157 -9.11 13.91 0.69
C VAL A 157 -9.80 12.69 1.31
N LYS A 158 -9.05 11.59 1.51
CA LYS A 158 -9.57 10.40 2.19
C LYS A 158 -10.13 10.74 3.58
N LYS A 159 -9.42 11.56 4.34
CA LYS A 159 -9.87 11.97 5.68
C LYS A 159 -11.11 12.84 5.66
N LEU A 160 -11.21 13.78 4.72
CA LEU A 160 -12.40 14.60 4.52
C LEU A 160 -13.62 13.73 4.16
N GLU A 161 -13.44 12.73 3.29
CA GLU A 161 -14.48 11.78 2.92
C GLU A 161 -14.93 10.94 4.13
N GLU A 162 -14.01 10.39 4.91
CA GLU A 162 -14.30 9.63 6.14
C GLU A 162 -15.12 10.44 7.14
N LEU A 163 -14.83 11.74 7.27
CA LEU A 163 -15.52 12.66 8.17
C LEU A 163 -16.83 13.21 7.57
N GLY A 164 -17.13 12.91 6.32
CA GLY A 164 -18.31 13.46 5.61
C GLY A 164 -18.22 14.95 5.30
N ILE A 165 -17.00 15.51 5.29
CA ILE A 165 -16.74 16.92 5.00
C ILE A 165 -16.49 17.11 3.51
N GLY A 166 -17.30 17.96 2.87
CA GLY A 166 -17.20 18.23 1.43
C GLY A 166 -17.83 17.15 0.56
N ARG A 167 -17.50 17.21 -0.72
CA ARG A 167 -17.96 16.29 -1.79
C ARG A 167 -16.83 16.14 -2.79
N PRO A 168 -16.85 15.12 -3.69
CA PRO A 168 -15.83 14.94 -4.72
C PRO A 168 -15.53 16.21 -5.52
N SER A 169 -16.57 17.00 -5.87
CA SER A 169 -16.43 18.26 -6.61
C SER A 169 -15.81 19.41 -5.81
N THR A 170 -15.78 19.31 -4.48
CA THR A 170 -15.30 20.41 -3.60
C THR A 170 -13.97 20.11 -2.92
N TYR A 171 -13.44 18.89 -2.93
CA TYR A 171 -12.18 18.57 -2.26
C TYR A 171 -11.01 19.39 -2.80
N ALA A 172 -10.76 19.34 -4.12
CA ALA A 172 -9.65 20.07 -4.72
C ALA A 172 -9.75 21.59 -4.57
N PRO A 173 -10.92 22.25 -4.82
CA PRO A 173 -11.09 23.67 -4.56
C PRO A 173 -10.88 24.04 -3.08
N THR A 174 -11.34 23.23 -2.15
CA THR A 174 -11.16 23.48 -0.71
C THR A 174 -9.69 23.44 -0.32
N ILE A 175 -8.97 22.39 -0.73
CA ILE A 175 -7.54 22.23 -0.46
C ILE A 175 -6.76 23.41 -1.05
N SER A 176 -7.03 23.80 -2.29
CA SER A 176 -6.40 24.95 -2.93
C SER A 176 -6.68 26.25 -2.18
N THR A 177 -7.91 26.42 -1.68
CA THR A 177 -8.32 27.64 -0.95
C THR A 177 -7.63 27.75 0.39
N VAL A 178 -7.56 26.68 1.19
CA VAL A 178 -6.91 26.71 2.51
C VAL A 178 -5.41 26.95 2.39
N GLN A 179 -4.76 26.42 1.34
CA GLN A 179 -3.34 26.72 1.04
C GLN A 179 -3.17 28.19 0.61
N LYS A 180 -4.01 28.67 -0.32
CA LYS A 180 -3.96 30.09 -0.78
C LYS A 180 -4.16 31.08 0.37
N ARG A 181 -5.02 30.75 1.32
CA ARG A 181 -5.28 31.56 2.52
C ARG A 181 -4.26 31.36 3.64
N LYS A 182 -3.26 30.48 3.41
CA LYS A 182 -2.21 30.14 4.40
C LYS A 182 -2.75 29.57 5.72
N TYR A 183 -3.92 28.93 5.71
CA TYR A 183 -4.43 28.20 6.85
C TYR A 183 -3.64 26.89 7.06
N VAL A 184 -3.14 26.33 5.99
CA VAL A 184 -2.17 25.24 5.94
C VAL A 184 -1.06 25.57 4.96
N ILE A 185 0.14 25.07 5.25
CA ILE A 185 1.32 25.23 4.39
C ILE A 185 1.68 23.83 3.89
N LYS A 186 1.82 23.69 2.58
CA LYS A 186 2.35 22.49 1.95
C LYS A 186 3.84 22.68 1.69
N GLU A 187 4.65 21.85 2.33
CA GLU A 187 6.11 21.93 2.21
C GLU A 187 6.74 20.53 2.22
N SER A 188 8.00 20.48 1.84
CA SER A 188 8.83 19.29 1.98
C SER A 188 9.84 19.54 3.09
N LEU A 189 9.91 18.63 4.04
CA LEU A 189 10.90 18.67 5.13
C LEU A 189 12.04 17.71 4.82
N GLU A 190 13.27 18.17 4.93
CA GLU A 190 14.47 17.34 4.70
C GLU A 190 14.71 16.33 5.83
N GLY A 191 14.14 16.60 7.00
CA GLY A 191 14.33 15.79 8.19
C GLY A 191 15.64 16.10 8.91
N ASN A 192 15.90 15.30 9.94
CA ASN A 192 17.10 15.42 10.77
C ASN A 192 17.78 14.06 10.87
N SER A 193 19.09 14.08 11.04
CA SER A 193 19.88 12.88 11.28
C SER A 193 19.86 12.52 12.76
N ARG A 194 19.72 11.24 13.10
CA ARG A 194 19.93 10.71 14.45
C ARG A 194 20.65 9.39 14.42
N GLU A 195 21.40 9.12 15.47
CA GLU A 195 22.07 7.85 15.68
C GLU A 195 21.13 6.84 16.34
N TYR A 196 21.33 5.57 16.03
CA TYR A 196 20.67 4.45 16.69
C TYR A 196 21.65 3.28 16.86
N LYS A 197 21.36 2.41 17.83
CA LYS A 197 22.22 1.28 18.17
C LYS A 197 21.73 0.02 17.49
N VAL A 198 22.67 -0.76 16.98
CA VAL A 198 22.45 -2.10 16.45
C VAL A 198 23.32 -3.06 17.22
N TYR A 199 22.73 -4.10 17.79
CA TYR A 199 23.44 -5.18 18.46
C TYR A 199 23.31 -6.43 17.62
N SER A 200 24.44 -7.08 17.34
CA SER A 200 24.49 -8.36 16.61
C SER A 200 25.07 -9.42 17.52
N ALA A 201 24.32 -10.50 17.74
CA ALA A 201 24.76 -11.66 18.50
C ALA A 201 25.03 -12.83 17.54
N THR A 202 26.23 -13.35 17.55
CA THR A 202 26.70 -14.50 16.77
C THR A 202 27.34 -15.53 17.70
N ASN A 203 27.79 -16.67 17.16
CA ASN A 203 28.57 -17.67 17.90
C ASN A 203 29.91 -17.12 18.40
N LYS A 204 30.40 -15.97 17.89
CA LYS A 204 31.65 -15.29 18.30
C LYS A 204 31.45 -14.29 19.45
N GLY A 205 30.21 -13.98 19.81
CA GLY A 205 29.86 -13.02 20.84
C GLY A 205 28.90 -11.96 20.38
N VAL A 206 28.77 -10.87 21.17
CA VAL A 206 27.90 -9.74 20.91
C VAL A 206 28.71 -8.55 20.46
N ALA A 207 28.39 -7.99 19.32
CA ALA A 207 28.95 -6.73 18.79
C ALA A 207 27.90 -5.61 18.88
N LYS A 208 28.36 -4.37 19.06
CA LYS A 208 27.54 -3.16 19.02
C LYS A 208 28.04 -2.27 17.89
N LYS A 209 27.14 -1.80 17.04
CA LYS A 209 27.36 -0.79 16.02
C LYS A 209 26.47 0.43 16.29
N ILE A 210 26.93 1.61 15.98
CA ILE A 210 26.10 2.81 15.89
C ILE A 210 25.90 3.09 14.42
N ASP A 211 24.66 3.29 14.03
CA ASP A 211 24.26 3.61 12.67
C ASP A 211 23.41 4.89 12.67
N THR A 212 23.15 5.47 11.52
CA THR A 212 22.48 6.76 11.40
C THR A 212 21.27 6.64 10.47
N GLU A 213 20.15 7.23 10.89
CA GLU A 213 18.96 7.34 10.06
C GLU A 213 18.50 8.79 9.91
N ASN A 214 17.79 9.09 8.82
CA ASN A 214 17.09 10.36 8.66
C ASN A 214 15.65 10.19 9.19
N TYR A 215 15.22 11.08 10.10
CA TYR A 215 13.87 11.09 10.64
C TYR A 215 13.17 12.43 10.40
N GLY A 216 11.85 12.41 10.32
CA GLY A 216 11.02 13.60 10.09
C GLY A 216 11.14 14.19 8.69
N ALA A 217 11.75 13.47 7.75
CA ALA A 217 11.70 13.84 6.34
C ALA A 217 10.29 13.60 5.80
N ASP A 218 9.72 14.63 5.21
CA ASP A 218 8.38 14.58 4.61
C ASP A 218 8.40 15.29 3.27
N LYS A 219 7.91 14.65 2.22
CA LYS A 219 7.82 15.23 0.89
C LYS A 219 6.39 15.63 0.56
N ASN A 220 6.17 16.91 0.24
CA ASN A 220 4.87 17.44 -0.24
C ASN A 220 3.68 17.19 0.72
N LYS A 221 3.89 17.32 2.01
CA LYS A 221 2.84 17.14 3.04
C LYS A 221 2.39 18.45 3.66
#